data_201169e5449ad2a36c6308289c9367a6
#
_entry.id   201169e5449ad2a36c6308289c9367a6
#
_cell.length_a   1.000
_cell.length_b   1.000
_cell.length_c   1.000
_cell.angle_alpha   90.00
_cell.angle_beta   90.00
_cell.angle_gamma   90.00
#
_symmetry.space_group_name_H-M   'P 1'
#
loop_
_entity.id
_entity.type
_entity.pdbx_description
1 polymer ?
#
loop_
_entity_poly.entity_id
_entity_poly.type
_entity_poly.pdbx_seq_one_letter_code
_entity_poly.pdbx_strand_id
1 'polypeptide(L)'
;SEMCIRDRVIVLIILQNLTAVGLAKLLNLNPLIGMCTGSIPMVGGHGTAGAFGPVLEDLNIKGATTICTAAATFGLIFGSLIGGPLGKRLIEKHSLLNTAANEDDSLLVEDEKKHERHTNMYADSVFQLILAIGVGTIFTMLLTKTGLTFPIYIGAMLAAALMRNICEYTGIATIHMGEINDLGGISLSLFLGMAMITLRLWELASLALPLVILLAAQVLLIIIFTYVIEFNIMGRDYDAAILVSGTCGFGTGATPNAMANMQAVCDQYVPSIKAYLLIPLVGSLFALSLIHISEPTRLRCIS
;
A
#
# COMPACT_ATOMS: atom_id res chain seq x y z
N SER A 1 -16.94 -7.12 -12.12
CA SER A 1 -16.65 -5.98 -11.23
C SER A 1 -15.21 -6.00 -10.68
N GLU A 2 -14.66 -7.14 -10.27
CA GLU A 2 -13.27 -7.23 -9.76
C GLU A 2 -12.23 -6.87 -10.84
N MET A 3 -12.43 -7.31 -12.08
CA MET A 3 -11.55 -6.94 -13.20
C MET A 3 -11.47 -5.42 -13.39
N CYS A 4 -12.60 -4.71 -13.27
CA CYS A 4 -12.61 -3.26 -13.40
C CYS A 4 -11.83 -2.52 -12.30
N ILE A 5 -11.74 -3.04 -11.08
CA ILE A 5 -10.99 -2.42 -9.98
C ILE A 5 -9.51 -2.64 -10.18
N ARG A 6 -9.11 -3.85 -10.58
CA ARG A 6 -7.73 -4.18 -10.93
C ARG A 6 -7.20 -3.27 -12.04
N ASP A 7 -7.95 -3.11 -13.12
CA ASP A 7 -7.51 -2.32 -14.25
C ASP A 7 -7.32 -0.84 -13.90
N ARG A 8 -8.13 -0.31 -12.95
CA ARG A 8 -7.97 1.05 -12.45
C ARG A 8 -6.72 1.25 -11.60
N VAL A 9 -6.39 0.28 -10.76
CA VAL A 9 -5.14 0.34 -9.99
C VAL A 9 -3.93 0.33 -10.92
N ILE A 10 -3.97 -0.47 -12.00
CA ILE A 10 -2.93 -0.44 -13.03
C ILE A 10 -2.80 0.96 -13.65
N VAL A 11 -3.92 1.53 -14.07
CA VAL A 11 -3.95 2.87 -14.66
C VAL A 11 -3.45 3.92 -13.66
N LEU A 12 -3.87 3.83 -12.40
CA LEU A 12 -3.41 4.75 -11.34
C LEU A 12 -1.88 4.68 -11.17
N ILE A 13 -1.31 3.48 -11.05
CA ILE A 13 0.14 3.28 -10.91
C ILE A 13 0.90 3.86 -12.11
N ILE A 14 0.39 3.61 -13.33
CA ILE A 14 1.00 4.16 -14.55
C ILE A 14 0.94 5.69 -14.53
N LEU A 15 -0.21 6.28 -14.21
CA LEU A 15 -0.38 7.73 -14.16
C LEU A 15 0.50 8.37 -13.09
N GLN A 16 0.62 7.76 -11.89
CA GLN A 16 1.50 8.25 -10.84
C GLN A 16 2.96 8.27 -11.29
N ASN A 17 3.44 7.19 -11.90
CA ASN A 17 4.83 7.12 -12.39
C ASN A 17 5.07 8.09 -13.54
N LEU A 18 4.16 8.18 -14.51
CA LEU A 18 4.28 9.14 -15.62
C LEU A 18 4.30 10.58 -15.13
N THR A 19 3.41 10.93 -14.19
CA THR A 19 3.35 12.27 -13.60
C THR A 19 4.62 12.59 -12.83
N ALA A 20 5.10 11.65 -12.01
CA ALA A 20 6.30 11.82 -11.21
C ALA A 20 7.55 12.00 -12.07
N VAL A 21 7.75 11.13 -13.05
CA VAL A 21 8.90 11.20 -13.98
C VAL A 21 8.79 12.41 -14.90
N GLY A 22 7.59 12.72 -15.41
CA GLY A 22 7.36 13.88 -16.26
C GLY A 22 7.66 15.20 -15.56
N LEU A 23 7.15 15.37 -14.33
CA LEU A 23 7.42 16.56 -13.51
C LEU A 23 8.88 16.65 -13.08
N ALA A 24 9.54 15.53 -12.73
CA ALA A 24 10.94 15.52 -12.40
C ALA A 24 11.79 16.05 -13.58
N LYS A 25 11.48 15.62 -14.81
CA LYS A 25 12.13 16.15 -16.02
C LYS A 25 11.87 17.64 -16.21
N LEU A 26 10.64 18.11 -16.00
CA LEU A 26 10.30 19.54 -16.11
C LEU A 26 11.04 20.38 -15.08
N LEU A 27 11.31 19.85 -13.91
CA LEU A 27 12.08 20.49 -12.84
C LEU A 27 13.60 20.31 -13.01
N ASN A 28 14.08 19.77 -14.16
CA ASN A 28 15.48 19.45 -14.42
C ASN A 28 16.12 18.52 -13.37
N LEU A 29 15.32 17.63 -12.80
CA LEU A 29 15.78 16.59 -11.88
C LEU A 29 16.02 15.28 -12.62
N ASN A 30 16.81 14.40 -12.00
CA ASN A 30 16.94 13.03 -12.50
C ASN A 30 15.56 12.34 -12.48
N PRO A 31 15.12 11.72 -13.57
CA PRO A 31 13.84 10.99 -13.65
C PRO A 31 13.63 9.95 -12.54
N LEU A 32 14.71 9.33 -12.05
CA LEU A 32 14.68 8.38 -10.96
C LEU A 32 14.28 9.02 -9.60
N ILE A 33 14.54 10.33 -9.41
CA ILE A 33 13.99 11.06 -8.25
C ILE A 33 12.45 11.14 -8.36
N GLY A 34 11.94 11.28 -9.59
CA GLY A 34 10.49 11.14 -9.82
C GLY A 34 9.96 9.79 -9.35
N MET A 35 10.65 8.69 -9.65
CA MET A 35 10.24 7.35 -9.16
C MET A 35 10.22 7.26 -7.63
N CYS A 36 11.12 7.98 -6.93
CA CYS A 36 11.11 8.08 -5.47
C CYS A 36 9.86 8.80 -4.90
N THR A 37 9.09 9.49 -5.72
CA THR A 37 7.85 10.17 -5.33
C THR A 37 6.62 9.64 -6.06
N GLY A 38 6.80 8.63 -6.91
CA GLY A 38 5.75 7.96 -7.68
C GLY A 38 5.05 6.84 -6.92
N SER A 39 4.62 5.83 -7.64
CA SER A 39 3.86 4.71 -7.06
C SER A 39 4.63 3.89 -6.04
N ILE A 40 5.98 3.89 -6.08
CA ILE A 40 6.82 3.14 -5.13
C ILE A 40 6.47 3.53 -3.68
N PRO A 41 6.65 4.79 -3.25
CA PRO A 41 6.27 5.19 -1.90
C PRO A 41 4.77 5.42 -1.73
N MET A 42 4.06 5.89 -2.78
CA MET A 42 2.65 6.26 -2.64
C MET A 42 1.74 5.06 -2.50
N VAL A 43 1.77 4.11 -3.42
CA VAL A 43 0.93 2.90 -3.37
C VAL A 43 1.57 1.81 -2.50
N GLY A 44 2.88 1.64 -2.60
CA GLY A 44 3.59 0.62 -1.86
C GLY A 44 3.95 0.98 -0.42
N GLY A 45 3.88 2.27 -0.07
CA GLY A 45 4.16 2.75 1.29
C GLY A 45 5.61 2.58 1.72
N HIS A 46 5.82 2.53 3.04
CA HIS A 46 7.17 2.45 3.63
C HIS A 46 7.89 1.13 3.33
N GLY A 47 7.14 0.04 3.16
CA GLY A 47 7.72 -1.27 2.85
C GLY A 47 8.47 -1.27 1.53
N THR A 48 7.82 -0.81 0.47
CA THR A 48 8.44 -0.69 -0.87
C THR A 48 9.44 0.45 -0.93
N ALA A 49 9.20 1.56 -0.23
CA ALA A 49 10.17 2.65 -0.10
C ALA A 49 11.50 2.15 0.51
N GLY A 50 11.43 1.35 1.57
CA GLY A 50 12.60 0.74 2.20
C GLY A 50 13.29 -0.32 1.34
N ALA A 51 12.54 -1.02 0.48
CA ALA A 51 13.09 -2.03 -0.42
C ALA A 51 13.77 -1.42 -1.66
N PHE A 52 13.12 -0.44 -2.29
CA PHE A 52 13.61 0.17 -3.54
C PHE A 52 14.55 1.35 -3.31
N GLY A 53 14.47 2.02 -2.14
CA GLY A 53 15.38 3.12 -1.81
C GLY A 53 16.85 2.76 -2.00
N PRO A 54 17.38 1.71 -1.36
CA PRO A 54 18.76 1.26 -1.56
C PRO A 54 19.09 0.92 -3.02
N VAL A 55 18.16 0.28 -3.75
CA VAL A 55 18.35 -0.05 -5.18
C VAL A 55 18.52 1.22 -6.02
N LEU A 56 17.78 2.27 -5.71
CA LEU A 56 17.91 3.57 -6.39
C LEU A 56 19.20 4.30 -5.99
N GLU A 57 19.69 4.10 -4.76
CA GLU A 57 21.00 4.60 -4.33
C GLU A 57 22.14 3.91 -5.07
N ASP A 58 22.04 2.60 -5.32
CA ASP A 58 22.99 1.84 -6.16
C ASP A 58 23.00 2.36 -7.62
N LEU A 59 21.90 2.98 -8.07
CA LEU A 59 21.82 3.68 -9.37
C LEU A 59 22.31 5.13 -9.32
N ASN A 60 23.10 5.50 -8.30
CA ASN A 60 23.69 6.81 -8.06
C ASN A 60 22.68 7.93 -7.72
N ILE A 61 21.52 7.61 -7.20
CA ILE A 61 20.57 8.60 -6.67
C ILE A 61 20.84 8.79 -5.18
N LYS A 62 21.62 9.81 -4.84
CA LYS A 62 21.96 10.11 -3.44
C LYS A 62 20.71 10.41 -2.62
N GLY A 63 20.57 9.73 -1.48
CA GLY A 63 19.45 9.93 -0.54
C GLY A 63 18.12 9.39 -1.03
N ALA A 64 18.09 8.48 -2.02
CA ALA A 64 16.85 7.90 -2.55
C ALA A 64 16.00 7.23 -1.46
N THR A 65 16.62 6.50 -0.53
CA THR A 65 15.94 5.89 0.61
C THR A 65 15.24 6.93 1.46
N THR A 66 15.91 8.05 1.73
CA THR A 66 15.34 9.16 2.51
C THR A 66 14.18 9.83 1.77
N ILE A 67 14.33 10.06 0.45
CA ILE A 67 13.27 10.65 -0.39
C ILE A 67 12.04 9.72 -0.42
N CYS A 68 12.23 8.44 -0.70
CA CYS A 68 11.15 7.46 -0.75
C CYS A 68 10.41 7.34 0.59
N THR A 69 11.14 7.30 1.71
CA THR A 69 10.55 7.19 3.05
C THR A 69 9.78 8.46 3.43
N ALA A 70 10.35 9.64 3.13
CA ALA A 70 9.67 10.92 3.32
C ALA A 70 8.40 11.03 2.47
N ALA A 71 8.46 10.60 1.21
CA ALA A 71 7.31 10.56 0.31
C ALA A 71 6.22 9.61 0.80
N ALA A 72 6.57 8.42 1.29
CA ALA A 72 5.63 7.48 1.87
C ALA A 72 4.93 8.05 3.11
N THR A 73 5.67 8.73 3.99
CA THR A 73 5.11 9.41 5.17
C THR A 73 4.14 10.52 4.77
N PHE A 74 4.55 11.36 3.82
CA PHE A 74 3.70 12.41 3.28
C PHE A 74 2.41 11.83 2.69
N GLY A 75 2.55 10.79 1.88
CA GLY A 75 1.42 10.10 1.27
C GLY A 75 0.44 9.55 2.31
N LEU A 76 0.94 8.90 3.36
CA LEU A 76 0.12 8.36 4.44
C LEU A 76 -0.68 9.44 5.17
N ILE A 77 -0.07 10.58 5.47
CA ILE A 77 -0.74 11.71 6.12
C ILE A 77 -1.82 12.29 5.22
N PHE A 78 -1.46 12.63 3.97
CA PHE A 78 -2.42 13.25 3.04
C PHE A 78 -3.49 12.29 2.57
N GLY A 79 -3.20 11.00 2.42
CA GLY A 79 -4.18 9.97 2.12
C GLY A 79 -5.27 9.88 3.18
N SER A 80 -4.89 9.93 4.46
CA SER A 80 -5.84 9.95 5.59
C SER A 80 -6.65 11.25 5.63
N LEU A 81 -6.03 12.40 5.36
CA LEU A 81 -6.70 13.69 5.39
C LEU A 81 -7.73 13.87 4.26
N ILE A 82 -7.51 13.25 3.10
CA ILE A 82 -8.33 13.47 1.91
C ILE A 82 -9.41 12.41 1.75
N GLY A 83 -9.11 11.15 2.07
CA GLY A 83 -9.99 10.03 1.77
C GLY A 83 -11.36 10.15 2.44
N GLY A 84 -11.40 10.37 3.75
CA GLY A 84 -12.64 10.56 4.50
C GLY A 84 -13.50 11.73 3.97
N PRO A 85 -12.97 12.95 3.93
CA PRO A 85 -13.70 14.11 3.41
C PRO A 85 -14.18 13.97 1.97
N LEU A 86 -13.41 13.31 1.09
CA LEU A 86 -13.81 13.12 -0.30
C LEU A 86 -14.97 12.13 -0.42
N GLY A 87 -14.92 11.01 0.29
CA GLY A 87 -16.02 10.04 0.37
C GLY A 87 -17.29 10.69 0.91
N LYS A 88 -17.19 11.40 2.03
CA LYS A 88 -18.30 12.16 2.63
C LYS A 88 -18.92 13.15 1.63
N ARG A 89 -18.08 13.95 0.97
CA ARG A 89 -18.56 14.94 -0.02
C ARG A 89 -19.31 14.29 -1.19
N LEU A 90 -18.88 13.12 -1.65
CA LEU A 90 -19.57 12.38 -2.71
C LEU A 90 -20.94 11.89 -2.25
N ILE A 91 -21.03 11.32 -1.04
CA ILE A 91 -22.27 10.83 -0.46
C ILE A 91 -23.28 11.96 -0.31
N GLU A 92 -22.88 13.08 0.27
CA GLU A 92 -23.76 14.24 0.52
C GLU A 92 -24.18 14.92 -0.79
N LYS A 93 -23.23 15.16 -1.71
CA LYS A 93 -23.51 15.86 -2.98
C LYS A 93 -24.47 15.10 -3.90
N HIS A 94 -24.40 13.78 -3.89
CA HIS A 94 -25.22 12.93 -4.76
C HIS A 94 -26.36 12.23 -4.01
N SER A 95 -26.55 12.52 -2.70
CA SER A 95 -27.60 11.92 -1.84
C SER A 95 -27.62 10.37 -1.92
N LEU A 96 -26.44 9.75 -1.84
CA LEU A 96 -26.24 8.34 -2.13
C LEU A 96 -26.76 7.39 -1.03
N LEU A 97 -27.16 7.89 0.12
CA LEU A 97 -27.72 7.06 1.21
C LEU A 97 -28.93 6.24 0.78
N ASN A 98 -29.69 6.71 -0.22
CA ASN A 98 -30.83 5.98 -0.76
C ASN A 98 -30.42 4.78 -1.63
N THR A 99 -29.16 4.71 -2.03
CA THR A 99 -28.59 3.59 -2.81
C THR A 99 -27.78 2.64 -1.96
N ALA A 100 -27.62 2.94 -0.66
CA ALA A 100 -26.98 2.04 0.29
C ALA A 100 -27.84 0.77 0.38
N ALA A 101 -27.27 -0.38 0.07
CA ALA A 101 -27.95 -1.65 0.26
C ALA A 101 -28.22 -1.81 1.76
N ASN A 102 -29.42 -2.30 2.12
CA ASN A 102 -29.70 -2.79 3.48
C ASN A 102 -28.95 -4.14 3.65
N GLU A 103 -27.62 -4.07 3.65
CA GLU A 103 -26.79 -5.24 3.91
C GLU A 103 -26.83 -5.49 5.41
N ASP A 104 -27.17 -6.73 5.76
CA ASP A 104 -27.25 -7.18 7.15
C ASP A 104 -25.87 -6.99 7.81
N ASP A 105 -25.82 -6.20 8.85
CA ASP A 105 -24.63 -5.88 9.67
C ASP A 105 -23.96 -7.15 10.25
N SER A 106 -24.67 -8.29 10.20
CA SER A 106 -24.23 -9.58 10.71
C SER A 106 -22.97 -10.15 10.04
N LEU A 107 -22.65 -9.71 8.80
CA LEU A 107 -21.47 -10.19 8.06
C LEU A 107 -20.19 -9.38 8.35
N LEU A 108 -20.32 -8.18 8.91
CA LEU A 108 -19.17 -7.37 9.35
C LEU A 108 -18.80 -7.64 10.81
N VAL A 109 -19.73 -8.17 11.58
CA VAL A 109 -19.48 -8.74 12.89
C VAL A 109 -19.04 -10.20 12.68
N GLU A 110 -17.88 -10.44 12.08
CA GLU A 110 -17.09 -11.51 12.62
C GLU A 110 -16.89 -11.14 14.08
N ASP A 111 -17.72 -11.78 14.93
CA ASP A 111 -17.48 -11.80 16.36
C ASP A 111 -15.96 -11.83 16.56
N GLU A 112 -15.37 -10.74 17.04
CA GLU A 112 -14.18 -10.84 17.85
C GLU A 112 -14.62 -11.69 19.06
N LYS A 113 -14.81 -13.00 18.82
CA LYS A 113 -14.76 -14.00 19.88
C LYS A 113 -13.54 -13.60 20.64
N LYS A 114 -13.73 -13.15 21.88
CA LYS A 114 -12.65 -12.80 22.79
C LYS A 114 -11.63 -13.94 22.70
N HIS A 115 -10.71 -13.78 21.76
CA HIS A 115 -9.64 -14.72 21.53
C HIS A 115 -8.78 -14.61 22.78
N GLU A 116 -8.84 -15.63 23.63
CA GLU A 116 -8.00 -15.65 24.81
C GLU A 116 -6.56 -15.72 24.34
N ARG A 117 -5.87 -14.60 24.46
CA ARG A 117 -4.47 -14.42 24.03
C ARG A 117 -3.56 -15.06 25.07
N HIS A 118 -2.92 -16.14 24.71
CA HIS A 118 -1.96 -16.83 25.56
C HIS A 118 -0.53 -16.58 25.08
N THR A 119 0.40 -16.40 26.01
CA THR A 119 1.83 -16.16 25.72
C THR A 119 2.43 -17.24 24.80
N ASN A 120 1.98 -18.49 24.92
CA ASN A 120 2.46 -19.59 24.09
C ASN A 120 2.10 -19.39 22.61
N MET A 121 0.91 -18.84 22.31
CA MET A 121 0.48 -18.55 20.93
C MET A 121 1.35 -17.49 20.28
N TYR A 122 1.77 -16.47 21.05
CA TYR A 122 2.74 -15.49 20.57
C TYR A 122 4.12 -16.08 20.31
N ALA A 123 4.59 -16.97 21.19
CA ALA A 123 5.87 -17.64 21.00
C ALA A 123 5.85 -18.51 19.72
N ASP A 124 4.81 -19.29 19.53
CA ASP A 124 4.63 -20.11 18.31
C ASP A 124 4.57 -19.24 17.05
N SER A 125 3.85 -18.12 17.11
CA SER A 125 3.76 -17.16 16.00
C SER A 125 5.11 -16.53 15.67
N VAL A 126 5.90 -16.16 16.67
CA VAL A 126 7.26 -15.64 16.48
C VAL A 126 8.17 -16.70 15.83
N PHE A 127 8.12 -17.96 16.29
CA PHE A 127 8.90 -19.04 15.70
C PHE A 127 8.49 -19.28 14.23
N GLN A 128 7.18 -19.27 13.94
CA GLN A 128 6.69 -19.42 12.58
C GLN A 128 7.17 -18.29 11.67
N LEU A 129 7.15 -17.04 12.16
CA LEU A 129 7.65 -15.88 11.41
C LEU A 129 9.17 -15.98 11.16
N ILE A 130 9.97 -16.35 12.18
CA ILE A 130 11.42 -16.53 12.03
C ILE A 130 11.71 -17.65 11.02
N LEU A 131 10.98 -18.76 11.10
CA LEU A 131 11.12 -19.87 10.15
C LEU A 131 10.77 -19.42 8.72
N ALA A 132 9.67 -18.68 8.55
CA ALA A 132 9.27 -18.15 7.25
C ALA A 132 10.31 -17.18 6.67
N ILE A 133 10.91 -16.32 7.50
CA ILE A 133 11.99 -15.41 7.09
C ILE A 133 13.24 -16.23 6.71
N GLY A 134 13.63 -17.22 7.51
CA GLY A 134 14.80 -18.08 7.24
C GLY A 134 14.66 -18.84 5.93
N VAL A 135 13.52 -19.51 5.70
CA VAL A 135 13.25 -20.20 4.44
C VAL A 135 13.13 -19.19 3.29
N GLY A 136 12.56 -18.03 3.57
CA GLY A 136 12.40 -16.93 2.61
C GLY A 136 13.74 -16.42 2.06
N THR A 137 14.80 -16.42 2.85
CA THR A 137 16.14 -16.03 2.35
C THR A 137 16.63 -16.96 1.25
N ILE A 138 16.31 -18.27 1.34
CA ILE A 138 16.64 -19.25 0.32
C ILE A 138 15.84 -18.94 -0.97
N PHE A 139 14.54 -18.63 -0.85
CA PHE A 139 13.72 -18.24 -2.00
C PHE A 139 14.24 -16.95 -2.64
N THR A 140 14.60 -15.94 -1.85
CA THR A 140 15.20 -14.71 -2.38
C THR A 140 16.49 -15.01 -3.14
N MET A 141 17.37 -15.87 -2.59
CA MET A 141 18.62 -16.26 -3.26
C MET A 141 18.36 -16.99 -4.59
N LEU A 142 17.32 -17.82 -4.66
CA LEU A 142 16.94 -18.50 -5.90
C LEU A 142 16.38 -17.51 -6.93
N LEU A 143 15.54 -16.56 -6.47
CA LEU A 143 14.96 -15.54 -7.34
C LEU A 143 16.02 -14.59 -7.90
N THR A 144 17.00 -14.18 -7.11
CA THR A 144 18.09 -13.31 -7.59
C THR A 144 18.96 -13.97 -8.67
N LYS A 145 19.06 -15.31 -8.67
CA LYS A 145 19.75 -16.06 -9.75
C LYS A 145 19.06 -15.94 -11.12
N THR A 146 17.79 -15.54 -11.16
CA THR A 146 17.07 -15.31 -12.42
C THR A 146 17.46 -14.00 -13.12
N GLY A 147 18.33 -13.18 -12.51
CA GLY A 147 18.75 -11.87 -13.03
C GLY A 147 17.73 -10.75 -12.78
N LEU A 148 16.65 -11.05 -12.06
CA LEU A 148 15.67 -10.04 -11.63
C LEU A 148 15.99 -9.61 -10.19
N THR A 149 15.94 -8.32 -9.94
CA THR A 149 16.09 -7.74 -8.61
C THR A 149 14.77 -7.80 -7.87
N PHE A 150 14.68 -8.68 -6.89
CA PHE A 150 13.50 -8.76 -6.01
C PHE A 150 13.83 -8.18 -4.63
N PRO A 151 12.93 -7.40 -4.03
CA PRO A 151 13.04 -7.02 -2.64
C PRO A 151 13.14 -8.24 -1.71
N ILE A 152 13.95 -8.10 -0.66
CA ILE A 152 14.30 -9.21 0.26
C ILE A 152 13.06 -9.86 0.87
N TYR A 153 12.00 -9.09 1.13
CA TYR A 153 10.78 -9.59 1.76
C TYR A 153 9.92 -10.49 0.87
N ILE A 154 10.09 -10.49 -0.47
CA ILE A 154 9.31 -11.33 -1.38
C ILE A 154 9.55 -12.81 -1.11
N GLY A 155 10.80 -13.19 -0.89
CA GLY A 155 11.11 -14.58 -0.54
C GLY A 155 10.44 -14.99 0.77
N ALA A 156 10.47 -14.15 1.78
CA ALA A 156 9.80 -14.41 3.06
C ALA A 156 8.28 -14.50 2.91
N MET A 157 7.68 -13.66 2.07
CA MET A 157 6.25 -13.70 1.77
C MET A 157 5.85 -14.99 1.07
N LEU A 158 6.62 -15.45 0.09
CA LEU A 158 6.38 -16.73 -0.60
C LEU A 158 6.54 -17.92 0.36
N ALA A 159 7.58 -17.90 1.20
CA ALA A 159 7.79 -18.93 2.21
C ALA A 159 6.63 -18.99 3.22
N ALA A 160 6.17 -17.85 3.71
CA ALA A 160 5.02 -17.75 4.62
C ALA A 160 3.73 -18.27 3.98
N ALA A 161 3.48 -17.92 2.71
CA ALA A 161 2.32 -18.40 1.97
C ALA A 161 2.35 -19.93 1.80
N LEU A 162 3.50 -20.48 1.43
CA LEU A 162 3.68 -21.94 1.32
C LEU A 162 3.51 -22.62 2.67
N MET A 163 4.13 -22.09 3.72
CA MET A 163 4.04 -22.64 5.06
C MET A 163 2.58 -22.65 5.54
N ARG A 164 1.84 -21.55 5.34
CA ARG A 164 0.42 -21.47 5.66
C ARG A 164 -0.39 -22.56 4.95
N ASN A 165 -0.24 -22.67 3.63
CA ASN A 165 -0.96 -23.68 2.84
C ASN A 165 -0.64 -25.11 3.28
N ILE A 166 0.64 -25.40 3.56
CA ILE A 166 1.08 -26.72 4.06
C ILE A 166 0.46 -27.00 5.43
N CYS A 167 0.51 -26.06 6.37
CA CYS A 167 -0.05 -26.23 7.69
C CYS A 167 -1.57 -26.41 7.66
N GLU A 168 -2.27 -25.64 6.85
CA GLU A 168 -3.73 -25.76 6.67
C GLU A 168 -4.12 -27.14 6.05
N TYR A 169 -3.33 -27.63 5.09
CA TYR A 169 -3.61 -28.90 4.45
C TYR A 169 -3.22 -30.13 5.31
N THR A 170 -2.09 -30.06 6.01
CA THR A 170 -1.54 -31.20 6.76
C THR A 170 -1.95 -31.23 8.23
N GLY A 171 -2.40 -30.12 8.77
CA GLY A 171 -2.72 -29.99 10.20
C GLY A 171 -1.51 -30.14 11.15
N ILE A 172 -0.27 -30.05 10.63
CA ILE A 172 0.96 -30.23 11.43
C ILE A 172 1.12 -29.14 12.49
N ALA A 173 0.73 -27.91 12.17
CA ALA A 173 0.80 -26.78 13.08
C ALA A 173 -0.40 -25.86 12.92
N THR A 174 -0.85 -25.28 14.02
CA THR A 174 -1.88 -24.24 14.01
C THR A 174 -1.24 -22.88 13.76
N ILE A 175 -1.84 -22.10 12.86
CA ILE A 175 -1.39 -20.74 12.57
C ILE A 175 -2.33 -19.77 13.28
N HIS A 176 -1.76 -19.02 14.23
CA HIS A 176 -2.48 -18.04 15.03
C HIS A 176 -2.46 -16.68 14.33
N MET A 177 -3.40 -16.45 13.40
CA MET A 177 -3.43 -15.23 12.58
C MET A 177 -3.61 -13.95 13.41
N GLY A 178 -4.33 -14.00 14.54
CA GLY A 178 -4.51 -12.87 15.44
C GLY A 178 -3.17 -12.38 16.00
N GLU A 179 -2.38 -13.30 16.55
CA GLU A 179 -1.06 -13.02 17.14
C GLU A 179 -0.05 -12.59 16.07
N ILE A 180 -0.10 -13.19 14.87
CA ILE A 180 0.74 -12.80 13.74
C ILE A 180 0.42 -11.37 13.31
N ASN A 181 -0.85 -10.99 13.25
CA ASN A 181 -1.27 -9.63 12.92
C ASN A 181 -0.82 -8.61 13.99
N ASP A 182 -0.94 -8.95 15.26
CA ASP A 182 -0.45 -8.11 16.36
C ASP A 182 1.08 -7.89 16.26
N LEU A 183 1.83 -8.98 16.05
CA LEU A 183 3.30 -8.91 15.86
C LEU A 183 3.66 -8.10 14.62
N GLY A 184 2.90 -8.23 13.54
CA GLY A 184 3.04 -7.44 12.33
C GLY A 184 2.82 -5.95 12.58
N GLY A 185 1.77 -5.59 13.33
CA GLY A 185 1.47 -4.21 13.73
C GLY A 185 2.56 -3.59 14.60
N ILE A 186 3.07 -4.34 15.59
CA ILE A 186 4.18 -3.91 16.44
C ILE A 186 5.45 -3.72 15.61
N SER A 187 5.79 -4.68 14.77
CA SER A 187 6.98 -4.62 13.91
C SER A 187 6.91 -3.44 12.93
N LEU A 188 5.73 -3.18 12.35
CA LEU A 188 5.50 -2.03 11.47
C LEU A 188 5.70 -0.72 12.24
N SER A 189 5.16 -0.60 13.45
CA SER A 189 5.30 0.60 14.28
C SER A 189 6.76 0.87 14.65
N LEU A 190 7.52 -0.18 15.00
CA LEU A 190 8.95 -0.08 15.28
C LEU A 190 9.74 0.30 14.01
N PHE A 191 9.41 -0.31 12.87
CA PHE A 191 10.03 0.03 11.59
C PHE A 191 9.80 1.50 11.23
N LEU A 192 8.56 2.00 11.36
CA LEU A 192 8.22 3.40 11.10
C LEU A 192 8.96 4.33 12.04
N GLY A 193 9.04 3.99 13.34
CA GLY A 193 9.81 4.76 14.32
C GLY A 193 11.29 4.86 13.95
N MET A 194 11.92 3.72 13.60
CA MET A 194 13.31 3.70 13.15
C MET A 194 13.50 4.49 11.86
N ALA A 195 12.60 4.32 10.88
CA ALA A 195 12.67 5.05 9.62
C ALA A 195 12.60 6.57 9.85
N MET A 196 11.73 7.04 10.76
CA MET A 196 11.64 8.46 11.09
C MET A 196 12.91 9.00 11.77
N ILE A 197 13.51 8.24 12.69
CA ILE A 197 14.73 8.64 13.40
C ILE A 197 15.94 8.69 12.44
N THR A 198 15.99 7.78 11.48
CA THR A 198 17.11 7.69 10.52
C THR A 198 16.97 8.64 9.34
N LEU A 199 15.84 9.35 9.20
CA LEU A 199 15.61 10.32 8.14
C LEU A 199 16.63 11.47 8.19
N ARG A 200 17.47 11.58 7.15
CA ARG A 200 18.46 12.66 6.99
C ARG A 200 17.87 13.85 6.25
N LEU A 201 16.98 14.56 6.91
CA LEU A 201 16.24 15.68 6.28
C LEU A 201 17.15 16.77 5.72
N TRP A 202 18.37 16.95 6.26
CA TRP A 202 19.33 17.92 5.73
C TRP A 202 19.83 17.56 4.33
N GLU A 203 19.85 16.29 3.94
CA GLU A 203 20.21 15.88 2.57
C GLU A 203 19.11 16.28 1.57
N LEU A 204 17.88 16.45 2.04
CA LEU A 204 16.74 16.86 1.23
C LEU A 204 16.58 18.37 1.13
N ALA A 205 17.35 19.17 1.88
CA ALA A 205 17.15 20.63 1.94
C ALA A 205 17.24 21.29 0.55
N SER A 206 18.17 20.85 -0.30
CA SER A 206 18.32 21.35 -1.67
C SER A 206 17.21 20.89 -2.63
N LEU A 207 16.52 19.80 -2.31
CA LEU A 207 15.43 19.22 -3.10
C LEU A 207 14.05 19.50 -2.49
N ALA A 208 13.98 20.22 -1.36
CA ALA A 208 12.74 20.37 -0.60
C ALA A 208 11.60 20.96 -1.45
N LEU A 209 11.85 22.06 -2.16
CA LEU A 209 10.83 22.70 -3.00
C LEU A 209 10.38 21.80 -4.16
N PRO A 210 11.27 21.21 -4.98
CA PRO A 210 10.89 20.23 -5.99
C PRO A 210 10.11 19.03 -5.44
N LEU A 211 10.51 18.49 -4.30
CA LEU A 211 9.83 17.36 -3.67
C LEU A 211 8.40 17.72 -3.25
N VAL A 212 8.20 18.88 -2.65
CA VAL A 212 6.84 19.36 -2.28
C VAL A 212 5.97 19.50 -3.52
N ILE A 213 6.49 20.00 -4.63
CA ILE A 213 5.75 20.12 -5.90
C ILE A 213 5.38 18.74 -6.43
N LEU A 214 6.33 17.79 -6.45
CA LEU A 214 6.09 16.42 -6.91
C LEU A 214 5.02 15.72 -6.05
N LEU A 215 5.11 15.83 -4.73
CA LEU A 215 4.18 15.22 -3.80
C LEU A 215 2.79 15.86 -3.85
N ALA A 216 2.72 17.19 -3.96
CA ALA A 216 1.45 17.90 -4.15
C ALA A 216 0.76 17.49 -5.48
N ALA A 217 1.52 17.30 -6.55
CA ALA A 217 1.00 16.82 -7.80
C ALA A 217 0.45 15.39 -7.70
N GLN A 218 1.09 14.51 -6.93
CA GLN A 218 0.56 13.16 -6.66
C GLN A 218 -0.76 13.20 -5.90
N VAL A 219 -0.85 14.05 -4.89
CA VAL A 219 -2.09 14.26 -4.14
C VAL A 219 -3.22 14.79 -5.04
N LEU A 220 -2.91 15.77 -5.88
CA LEU A 220 -3.88 16.30 -6.84
C LEU A 220 -4.32 15.23 -7.85
N LEU A 221 -3.38 14.45 -8.35
CA LEU A 221 -3.65 13.35 -9.28
C LEU A 221 -4.61 12.34 -8.66
N ILE A 222 -4.38 11.89 -7.41
CA ILE A 222 -5.28 10.92 -6.78
C ILE A 222 -6.68 11.48 -6.57
N ILE A 223 -6.81 12.75 -6.18
CA ILE A 223 -8.12 13.41 -6.04
C ILE A 223 -8.86 13.44 -7.37
N ILE A 224 -8.19 13.87 -8.44
CA ILE A 224 -8.80 13.93 -9.78
C ILE A 224 -9.17 12.52 -10.26
N PHE A 225 -8.26 11.57 -10.12
CA PHE A 225 -8.46 10.20 -10.55
C PHE A 225 -9.66 9.54 -9.85
N THR A 226 -9.71 9.64 -8.53
CA THR A 226 -10.78 9.00 -7.74
C THR A 226 -12.12 9.69 -7.93
N TYR A 227 -12.13 11.03 -7.98
CA TYR A 227 -13.37 11.78 -8.16
C TYR A 227 -13.95 11.68 -9.57
N VAL A 228 -13.09 11.78 -10.61
CA VAL A 228 -13.54 11.85 -12.00
C VAL A 228 -13.62 10.47 -12.65
N ILE A 229 -12.61 9.64 -12.46
CA ILE A 229 -12.51 8.35 -13.15
C ILE A 229 -13.18 7.26 -12.34
N GLU A 230 -12.74 7.06 -11.11
CA GLU A 230 -13.17 5.93 -10.31
C GLU A 230 -14.65 6.00 -9.94
N PHE A 231 -15.10 7.12 -9.39
CA PHE A 231 -16.49 7.31 -9.00
C PHE A 231 -17.46 7.12 -10.18
N ASN A 232 -17.11 7.65 -11.37
CA ASN A 232 -17.96 7.53 -12.54
C ASN A 232 -18.02 6.10 -13.12
N ILE A 233 -16.91 5.36 -13.06
CA ILE A 233 -16.85 4.00 -13.59
C ILE A 233 -17.50 2.99 -12.63
N MET A 234 -17.47 3.26 -11.30
CA MET A 234 -18.02 2.35 -10.29
C MET A 234 -19.55 2.41 -10.16
N GLY A 235 -20.24 3.22 -10.93
CA GLY A 235 -21.70 3.26 -10.95
C GLY A 235 -22.31 4.43 -10.19
N ARG A 236 -21.52 5.32 -9.58
CA ARG A 236 -21.98 6.50 -8.84
C ARG A 236 -22.94 6.17 -7.70
N ASP A 237 -22.78 5.01 -7.10
CA ASP A 237 -23.56 4.53 -5.96
C ASP A 237 -22.82 4.81 -4.62
N TYR A 238 -23.43 4.37 -3.52
CA TYR A 238 -22.86 4.50 -2.19
C TYR A 238 -21.54 3.73 -2.07
N ASP A 239 -21.50 2.49 -2.58
CA ASP A 239 -20.30 1.65 -2.56
C ASP A 239 -19.14 2.31 -3.33
N ALA A 240 -19.44 2.96 -4.45
CA ALA A 240 -18.44 3.71 -5.22
C ALA A 240 -17.84 4.86 -4.40
N ALA A 241 -18.63 5.56 -3.58
CA ALA A 241 -18.12 6.64 -2.73
C ALA A 241 -17.20 6.10 -1.62
N ILE A 242 -17.54 4.94 -1.02
CA ILE A 242 -16.68 4.27 -0.04
C ILE A 242 -15.39 3.76 -0.70
N LEU A 243 -15.48 3.17 -1.89
CA LEU A 243 -14.31 2.74 -2.67
C LEU A 243 -13.38 3.91 -2.99
N VAL A 244 -13.90 5.07 -3.38
CA VAL A 244 -13.13 6.31 -3.59
C VAL A 244 -12.37 6.70 -2.33
N SER A 245 -13.01 6.67 -1.15
CA SER A 245 -12.35 6.94 0.13
C SER A 245 -11.21 5.95 0.39
N GLY A 246 -11.46 4.66 0.16
CA GLY A 246 -10.46 3.61 0.27
C GLY A 246 -9.30 3.78 -0.71
N THR A 247 -9.60 4.07 -1.97
CA THR A 247 -8.57 4.26 -3.02
C THR A 247 -7.69 5.48 -2.75
N CYS A 248 -8.23 6.56 -2.18
CA CYS A 248 -7.40 7.68 -1.72
C CYS A 248 -6.37 7.21 -0.67
N GLY A 249 -6.79 6.43 0.33
CA GLY A 249 -5.91 5.90 1.36
C GLY A 249 -4.87 4.91 0.80
N PHE A 250 -5.31 4.01 -0.06
CA PHE A 250 -4.46 3.02 -0.72
C PHE A 250 -3.49 3.65 -1.72
N GLY A 251 -3.96 4.56 -2.55
CA GLY A 251 -3.18 5.18 -3.63
C GLY A 251 -2.12 6.18 -3.16
N THR A 252 -2.15 6.56 -1.88
CA THR A 252 -1.15 7.48 -1.28
C THR A 252 -0.52 6.99 0.01
N GLY A 253 -1.02 5.89 0.60
CA GLY A 253 -0.53 5.54 1.93
C GLY A 253 -0.41 4.06 2.27
N ALA A 254 -0.89 3.16 1.47
CA ALA A 254 -0.97 1.72 1.70
C ALA A 254 -2.35 1.21 2.18
N THR A 255 -2.54 -0.11 2.12
CA THR A 255 -3.82 -0.76 2.42
C THR A 255 -4.41 -0.45 3.81
N PRO A 256 -3.64 -0.41 4.92
CA PRO A 256 -4.19 -0.05 6.22
C PRO A 256 -4.84 1.34 6.26
N ASN A 257 -4.25 2.29 5.53
CA ASN A 257 -4.80 3.65 5.43
C ASN A 257 -6.14 3.68 4.66
N ALA A 258 -6.27 2.84 3.64
CA ALA A 258 -7.52 2.66 2.93
C ALA A 258 -8.63 2.14 3.85
N MET A 259 -8.33 1.13 4.67
CA MET A 259 -9.28 0.57 5.63
C MET A 259 -9.73 1.61 6.65
N ALA A 260 -8.79 2.38 7.21
CA ALA A 260 -9.09 3.43 8.16
C ALA A 260 -9.99 4.53 7.56
N ASN A 261 -9.73 4.92 6.30
CA ASN A 261 -10.56 5.90 5.61
C ASN A 261 -11.98 5.39 5.36
N MET A 262 -12.12 4.16 4.90
CA MET A 262 -13.43 3.54 4.68
C MET A 262 -14.20 3.41 5.99
N GLN A 263 -13.54 2.96 7.05
CA GLN A 263 -14.15 2.84 8.37
C GLN A 263 -14.65 4.20 8.87
N ALA A 264 -13.83 5.23 8.79
CA ALA A 264 -14.21 6.58 9.22
C ALA A 264 -15.46 7.14 8.50
N VAL A 265 -15.68 6.75 7.24
CA VAL A 265 -16.90 7.11 6.50
C VAL A 265 -18.05 6.19 6.87
N CYS A 266 -17.84 4.88 6.94
CA CYS A 266 -18.88 3.91 7.31
C CYS A 266 -19.41 4.11 8.73
N ASP A 267 -18.57 4.51 9.68
CA ASP A 267 -18.98 4.84 11.06
C ASP A 267 -19.96 6.03 11.14
N GLN A 268 -19.95 6.92 10.14
CA GLN A 268 -20.86 8.04 10.06
C GLN A 268 -22.15 7.74 9.28
N TYR A 269 -22.15 6.71 8.43
CA TYR A 269 -23.26 6.41 7.53
C TYR A 269 -23.67 4.92 7.64
N VAL A 270 -23.39 4.13 6.60
CA VAL A 270 -23.76 2.71 6.51
C VAL A 270 -22.53 1.89 6.11
N PRO A 271 -22.30 0.71 6.68
CA PRO A 271 -21.23 -0.16 6.26
C PRO A 271 -21.38 -0.63 4.80
N SER A 272 -20.27 -0.78 4.08
CA SER A 272 -20.23 -1.33 2.72
C SER A 272 -19.37 -2.58 2.68
N ILE A 273 -19.99 -3.74 2.79
CA ILE A 273 -19.30 -5.06 2.76
C ILE A 273 -18.49 -5.20 1.48
N LYS A 274 -19.06 -4.77 0.36
CA LYS A 274 -18.42 -4.83 -0.96
C LYS A 274 -17.11 -4.05 -1.02
N ALA A 275 -17.07 -2.82 -0.46
CA ALA A 275 -15.86 -2.02 -0.42
C ALA A 275 -14.79 -2.64 0.48
N TYR A 276 -15.19 -3.16 1.64
CA TYR A 276 -14.29 -3.81 2.60
C TYR A 276 -13.66 -5.10 2.06
N LEU A 277 -14.34 -5.84 1.19
CA LEU A 277 -13.80 -7.02 0.53
C LEU A 277 -12.86 -6.65 -0.62
N LEU A 278 -13.22 -5.65 -1.43
CA LEU A 278 -12.53 -5.34 -2.68
C LEU A 278 -11.20 -4.60 -2.46
N ILE A 279 -11.14 -3.62 -1.57
CA ILE A 279 -9.94 -2.79 -1.38
C ILE A 279 -8.73 -3.59 -0.85
N PRO A 280 -8.85 -4.41 0.20
CA PRO A 280 -7.72 -5.20 0.68
C PRO A 280 -7.22 -6.20 -0.37
N LEU A 281 -8.14 -6.86 -1.07
CA LEU A 281 -7.82 -7.84 -2.10
C LEU A 281 -7.02 -7.21 -3.25
N VAL A 282 -7.46 -6.06 -3.74
CA VAL A 282 -6.80 -5.36 -4.84
C VAL A 282 -5.51 -4.69 -4.37
N GLY A 283 -5.52 -4.06 -3.19
CA GLY A 283 -4.36 -3.36 -2.63
C GLY A 283 -3.20 -4.29 -2.30
N SER A 284 -3.46 -5.43 -1.66
CA SER A 284 -2.41 -6.34 -1.23
C SER A 284 -1.88 -7.23 -2.36
N LEU A 285 -2.76 -7.77 -3.22
CA LEU A 285 -2.37 -8.76 -4.23
C LEU A 285 -1.88 -8.12 -5.53
N PHE A 286 -2.59 -7.11 -6.05
CA PHE A 286 -2.31 -6.60 -7.38
C PHE A 286 -1.38 -5.40 -7.39
N ALA A 287 -1.52 -4.47 -6.47
CA ALA A 287 -0.71 -3.26 -6.49
C ALA A 287 0.75 -3.55 -6.18
N LEU A 288 1.03 -4.39 -5.19
CA LEU A 288 2.41 -4.77 -4.87
C LEU A 288 3.08 -5.51 -6.02
N SER A 289 2.40 -6.45 -6.68
CA SER A 289 2.98 -7.15 -7.83
C SER A 289 3.26 -6.23 -9.02
N LEU A 290 2.43 -5.21 -9.25
CA LEU A 290 2.62 -4.25 -10.33
C LEU A 290 3.75 -3.26 -10.07
N ILE A 291 3.95 -2.84 -8.82
CA ILE A 291 5.09 -2.00 -8.44
C ILE A 291 6.40 -2.73 -8.77
N HIS A 292 6.46 -4.03 -8.54
CA HIS A 292 7.63 -4.85 -8.90
C HIS A 292 7.84 -5.01 -10.41
N ILE A 293 6.79 -4.94 -11.23
CA ILE A 293 6.91 -5.00 -12.71
C ILE A 293 7.42 -3.67 -13.28
N SER A 294 7.14 -2.53 -12.63
CA SER A 294 7.61 -1.21 -13.05
C SER A 294 9.04 -0.88 -12.61
N GLU A 295 9.81 -1.86 -12.22
CA GLU A 295 11.16 -1.74 -11.68
C GLU A 295 12.12 -0.95 -12.58
N PRO A 296 12.93 -0.02 -12.02
CA PRO A 296 13.88 0.78 -12.79
C PRO A 296 15.00 -0.04 -13.45
N THR A 297 15.21 -1.28 -13.03
CA THR A 297 16.19 -2.19 -13.66
C THR A 297 15.82 -2.58 -15.08
N ARG A 298 14.54 -2.63 -15.44
CA ARG A 298 14.09 -2.84 -16.82
C ARG A 298 14.28 -1.62 -17.72
N LEU A 299 14.34 -0.42 -17.15
CA LEU A 299 14.61 0.80 -17.91
C LEU A 299 16.06 0.88 -18.44
N ARG A 300 16.98 0.10 -17.88
CA ARG A 300 18.36 -0.05 -18.44
C ARG A 300 18.41 -0.82 -19.75
N CYS A 301 17.38 -1.61 -20.08
CA CYS A 301 17.34 -2.36 -21.36
C CYS A 301 16.76 -1.52 -22.52
N ILE A 302 16.36 -0.27 -22.28
CA ILE A 302 15.71 0.59 -23.28
C ILE A 302 16.60 1.84 -23.58
N SER A 303 17.71 1.99 -22.87
CA SER A 303 18.77 2.97 -23.17
C SER A 303 19.97 2.24 -23.76
#